data_d683aa5ea5e65e44deef7cdac838f0cd
#
_entry.id   d683aa5ea5e65e44deef7cdac838f0cd
#
_cell.length_a   1.000
_cell.length_b   1.000
_cell.length_c   1.000
_cell.angle_alpha   90.00
_cell.angle_beta   90.00
_cell.angle_gamma   90.00
#
_symmetry.space_group_name_H-M   'P 1'
#
loop_
_entity.id
_entity.type
_entity.pdbx_description
1 polymer ?
#
loop_
_entity_poly.entity_id
_entity_poly.type
_entity_poly.pdbx_seq_one_letter_code
_entity_poly.pdbx_strand_id
1 'polypeptide(L)'
;MKFKSGFIALVPDSDPEEHRCSLETSCYEFKARLVRNQKEAVAAGKELAEKEGIHSLILCPGFTHEQIAEISRAVGDETGVAVARGDGPSSKIAGQAVREAGWGDNT
;
A
#
# COMPACT_ATOMS: atom_id res chain seq x y z
N MET A 1 21.42 3.19 -11.26
CA MET A 1 20.31 2.47 -10.62
C MET A 1 19.27 3.45 -10.10
N LYS A 2 18.01 3.13 -10.22
CA LYS A 2 16.94 3.98 -9.69
C LYS A 2 16.54 3.50 -8.31
N PHE A 3 16.20 4.44 -7.42
CA PHE A 3 15.51 4.08 -6.19
C PHE A 3 14.06 3.78 -6.55
N LYS A 4 13.57 2.62 -6.11
CA LYS A 4 12.23 2.15 -6.46
C LYS A 4 11.39 2.01 -5.20
N SER A 5 10.20 2.61 -5.22
CA SER A 5 9.26 2.45 -4.11
C SER A 5 7.87 2.09 -4.61
N GLY A 6 7.09 1.50 -3.73
CA GLY A 6 5.72 1.12 -4.01
C GLY A 6 4.78 1.63 -2.93
N PHE A 7 3.50 1.71 -3.26
CA PHE A 7 2.45 2.10 -2.33
C PHE A 7 1.26 1.16 -2.53
N ILE A 8 0.73 0.62 -1.44
CA ILE A 8 -0.47 -0.21 -1.46
C ILE A 8 -1.53 0.43 -0.57
N ALA A 9 -2.71 0.65 -1.12
CA ALA A 9 -3.84 1.21 -0.39
C ALA A 9 -5.04 0.26 -0.45
N LEU A 10 -5.76 0.17 0.67
CA LEU A 10 -7.01 -0.59 0.76
C LEU A 10 -8.15 0.26 0.25
N VAL A 11 -8.80 -0.18 -0.81
CA VAL A 11 -9.93 0.51 -1.44
C VAL A 11 -10.99 -0.55 -1.75
N PRO A 12 -12.21 -0.45 -1.18
CA PRO A 12 -13.16 -1.57 -1.18
C PRO A 12 -13.64 -2.04 -2.54
N ASP A 13 -13.67 -1.20 -3.54
CA ASP A 13 -14.13 -1.55 -4.88
C ASP A 13 -13.01 -1.61 -5.91
N SER A 14 -11.77 -1.72 -5.47
CA SER A 14 -10.63 -1.73 -6.37
C SER A 14 -10.35 -3.11 -6.96
N ASP A 15 -9.59 -3.09 -8.04
CA ASP A 15 -9.05 -4.28 -8.68
C ASP A 15 -7.56 -4.01 -8.91
N PRO A 16 -6.66 -4.78 -8.27
CA PRO A 16 -5.22 -4.50 -8.37
C PRO A 16 -4.65 -4.63 -9.78
N GLU A 17 -5.36 -5.30 -10.68
CA GLU A 17 -4.93 -5.39 -12.08
C GLU A 17 -5.27 -4.13 -12.87
N GLU A 18 -6.37 -3.47 -12.52
CA GLU A 18 -6.81 -2.26 -13.20
C GLU A 18 -6.37 -0.98 -12.49
N HIS A 19 -6.40 -0.99 -11.16
CA HIS A 19 -6.18 0.21 -10.36
C HIS A 19 -4.74 0.26 -9.89
N ARG A 20 -3.85 0.55 -10.83
CA ARG A 20 -2.43 0.67 -10.61
C ARG A 20 -1.86 1.78 -11.47
N CYS A 21 -0.75 2.35 -11.02
CA CYS A 21 -0.06 3.35 -11.82
C CYS A 21 1.45 3.29 -11.55
N SER A 22 2.19 3.92 -12.43
CA SER A 22 3.65 3.97 -12.34
C SER A 22 4.12 5.34 -12.80
N LEU A 23 5.06 5.92 -12.06
CA LEU A 23 5.72 7.17 -12.41
C LEU A 23 7.21 6.94 -12.36
N GLU A 24 7.92 7.56 -13.29
CA GLU A 24 9.34 7.29 -13.41
C GLU A 24 10.09 8.57 -13.79
N THR A 25 11.20 8.79 -13.11
CA THR A 25 12.18 9.85 -13.47
C THR A 25 13.49 9.18 -13.80
N SER A 26 14.54 9.96 -14.03
CA SER A 26 15.85 9.37 -14.30
C SER A 26 16.45 8.66 -13.10
N CYS A 27 16.04 8.98 -11.87
CA CYS A 27 16.61 8.38 -10.66
C CYS A 27 15.60 7.70 -9.74
N TYR A 28 14.32 7.73 -10.09
CA TYR A 28 13.25 7.23 -9.20
C TYR A 28 12.17 6.54 -9.99
N GLU A 29 11.60 5.50 -9.38
CA GLU A 29 10.45 4.79 -9.92
C GLU A 29 9.44 4.57 -8.79
N PHE A 30 8.20 4.95 -9.02
CA PHE A 30 7.13 4.81 -8.04
C PHE A 30 5.99 4.01 -8.65
N LYS A 31 5.51 3.00 -7.92
CA LYS A 31 4.41 2.14 -8.36
C LYS A 31 3.36 2.07 -7.27
N ALA A 32 2.12 2.36 -7.61
CA ALA A 32 1.01 2.28 -6.67
C ALA A 32 0.02 1.22 -7.10
N ARG A 33 -0.59 0.55 -6.13
CA ARG A 33 -1.65 -0.42 -6.36
C ARG A 33 -2.74 -0.26 -5.33
N LEU A 34 -3.99 -0.32 -5.79
CA LEU A 34 -5.15 -0.34 -4.91
C LEU A 34 -5.60 -1.80 -4.78
N VAL A 35 -5.88 -2.23 -3.56
CA VAL A 35 -6.31 -3.60 -3.28
C VAL A 35 -7.55 -3.60 -2.40
N ARG A 36 -8.34 -4.66 -2.48
CA ARG A 36 -9.59 -4.75 -1.73
C ARG A 36 -9.43 -5.34 -0.33
N ASN A 37 -8.42 -6.19 -0.14
CA ASN A 37 -8.29 -6.96 1.09
C ASN A 37 -6.84 -7.33 1.35
N GLN A 38 -6.61 -7.96 2.50
CA GLN A 38 -5.28 -8.37 2.94
C GLN A 38 -4.62 -9.37 1.99
N LYS A 39 -5.40 -10.33 1.48
CA LYS A 39 -4.84 -11.33 0.57
C LYS A 39 -4.28 -10.67 -0.69
N GLU A 40 -5.01 -9.71 -1.25
CA GLU A 40 -4.53 -8.97 -2.42
C GLU A 40 -3.33 -8.09 -2.08
N ALA A 41 -3.31 -7.53 -0.87
CA ALA A 41 -2.18 -6.71 -0.44
C ALA A 41 -0.90 -7.54 -0.33
N VAL A 42 -0.99 -8.73 0.23
CA VAL A 42 0.16 -9.65 0.32
C VAL A 42 0.66 -10.02 -1.08
N ALA A 43 -0.26 -10.38 -1.98
CA ALA A 43 0.10 -10.74 -3.35
C ALA A 43 0.74 -9.57 -4.10
N ALA A 44 0.19 -8.37 -3.95
CA ALA A 44 0.74 -7.18 -4.59
C ALA A 44 2.12 -6.84 -4.04
N GLY A 45 2.30 -6.95 -2.73
CA GLY A 45 3.60 -6.71 -2.11
C GLY A 45 4.66 -7.65 -2.61
N LYS A 46 4.35 -8.94 -2.67
CA LYS A 46 5.27 -9.95 -3.21
C LYS A 46 5.64 -9.66 -4.65
N GLU A 47 4.67 -9.34 -5.48
CA GLU A 47 4.93 -9.05 -6.88
C GLU A 47 5.79 -7.81 -7.05
N LEU A 48 5.49 -6.74 -6.29
CA LEU A 48 6.31 -5.53 -6.34
C LEU A 48 7.75 -5.80 -5.90
N ALA A 49 7.93 -6.62 -4.87
CA ALA A 49 9.28 -6.96 -4.40
C ALA A 49 10.02 -7.87 -5.37
N GLU A 50 9.38 -8.95 -5.81
CA GLU A 50 10.05 -9.99 -6.60
C GLU A 50 10.19 -9.62 -8.08
N LYS A 51 9.17 -9.04 -8.67
CA LYS A 51 9.16 -8.75 -10.11
C LYS A 51 9.60 -7.33 -10.43
N GLU A 52 9.18 -6.36 -9.61
CA GLU A 52 9.50 -4.97 -9.86
C GLU A 52 10.75 -4.51 -9.11
N GLY A 53 11.18 -5.26 -8.11
CA GLY A 53 12.40 -4.97 -7.40
C GLY A 53 12.36 -3.71 -6.55
N ILE A 54 11.21 -3.41 -5.93
CA ILE A 54 11.11 -2.20 -5.11
C ILE A 54 11.98 -2.32 -3.87
N HIS A 55 12.52 -1.19 -3.43
CA HIS A 55 13.37 -1.10 -2.25
C HIS A 55 12.58 -0.73 -1.00
N SER A 56 11.46 -0.03 -1.18
CA SER A 56 10.62 0.45 -0.09
C SER A 56 9.15 0.29 -0.47
N LEU A 57 8.37 -0.27 0.45
CA LEU A 57 6.94 -0.40 0.30
C LEU A 57 6.25 0.42 1.38
N ILE A 58 5.33 1.29 0.98
CA ILE A 58 4.57 2.11 1.91
C ILE A 58 3.12 1.62 1.89
N LEU A 59 2.56 1.38 3.08
CA LEU A 59 1.18 0.93 3.23
C LEU A 59 0.31 2.08 3.73
N CYS A 60 -0.95 2.12 3.31
CA CYS A 60 -1.90 3.08 3.85
C CYS A 60 -2.18 2.78 5.33
N PRO A 61 -2.77 3.73 6.10
CA PRO A 61 -2.99 3.51 7.54
C PRO A 61 -4.06 2.48 7.87
N GLY A 62 -4.72 1.88 6.88
CA GLY A 62 -5.83 0.95 7.10
C GLY A 62 -5.44 -0.47 7.52
N PHE A 63 -4.15 -0.78 7.63
CA PHE A 63 -3.69 -2.12 7.98
C PHE A 63 -3.45 -2.24 9.49
N THR A 64 -3.80 -3.40 10.06
CA THR A 64 -3.45 -3.71 11.46
C THR A 64 -1.98 -4.08 11.55
N HIS A 65 -1.43 -4.06 12.77
CA HIS A 65 -0.03 -4.44 12.99
C HIS A 65 0.26 -5.86 12.52
N GLU A 66 -0.67 -6.79 12.72
CA GLU A 66 -0.50 -8.18 12.26
C GLU A 66 -0.48 -8.27 10.74
N GLN A 67 -1.34 -7.49 10.09
CA GLN A 67 -1.37 -7.43 8.63
C GLN A 67 -0.08 -6.84 8.06
N ILE A 68 0.43 -5.80 8.70
CA ILE A 68 1.71 -5.19 8.31
C ILE A 68 2.84 -6.22 8.43
N ALA A 69 2.86 -6.95 9.54
CA ALA A 69 3.88 -7.97 9.78
C ALA A 69 3.83 -9.08 8.72
N GLU A 70 2.63 -9.51 8.34
CA GLU A 70 2.46 -10.52 7.30
C GLU A 70 3.01 -10.03 5.96
N ILE A 71 2.68 -8.80 5.60
CA ILE A 71 3.19 -8.20 4.35
C ILE A 71 4.71 -8.07 4.40
N SER A 72 5.25 -7.64 5.53
CA SER A 72 6.70 -7.51 5.70
C SER A 72 7.42 -8.84 5.51
N ARG A 73 6.87 -9.92 6.05
CA ARG A 73 7.44 -11.25 5.84
C ARG A 73 7.34 -11.69 4.38
N ALA A 74 6.23 -11.38 3.74
CA ALA A 74 6.00 -11.79 2.36
C ALA A 74 6.94 -11.11 1.37
N VAL A 75 7.29 -9.85 1.58
CA VAL A 75 8.17 -9.13 0.66
C VAL A 75 9.65 -9.48 0.85
N GLY A 76 10.02 -10.02 2.01
CA GLY A 76 11.39 -10.45 2.27
C GLY A 76 12.26 -9.35 2.85
N ASP A 77 13.54 -9.69 3.05
CA ASP A 77 14.48 -8.86 3.81
C ASP A 77 15.06 -7.70 3.01
N GLU A 78 14.90 -7.70 1.70
CA GLU A 78 15.52 -6.68 0.85
C GLU A 78 14.59 -5.53 0.52
N THR A 79 13.34 -5.58 1.00
CA THR A 79 12.36 -4.51 0.81
C THR A 79 11.93 -4.01 2.19
N GLY A 80 12.17 -2.73 2.45
CA GLY A 80 11.69 -2.12 3.70
C GLY A 80 10.20 -1.85 3.61
N VAL A 81 9.48 -2.05 4.72
CA VAL A 81 8.04 -1.79 4.78
C VAL A 81 7.78 -0.68 5.80
N ALA A 82 7.07 0.35 5.38
CA ALA A 82 6.67 1.47 6.22
C ALA A 82 5.17 1.70 6.07
N VAL A 83 4.59 2.41 7.01
CA VAL A 83 3.17 2.74 6.99
C VAL A 83 3.03 4.25 6.94
N ALA A 84 2.10 4.74 6.11
CA ALA A 84 1.80 6.16 6.08
C ALA A 84 1.26 6.56 7.45
N ARG A 85 1.79 7.66 7.96
CA ARG A 85 1.45 8.10 9.30
C ARG A 85 0.08 8.78 9.33
N GLY A 86 -0.73 8.43 10.35
CA GLY A 86 -1.97 9.12 10.62
C GLY A 86 -1.78 10.06 11.80
N ASP A 87 -2.26 11.30 11.66
CA ASP A 87 -2.20 12.30 12.73
C ASP A 87 -3.60 12.63 13.22
N GLY A 88 -3.79 12.65 14.54
CA GLY A 88 -5.07 12.73 15.23
C GLY A 88 -6.19 13.52 14.54
N PRO A 89 -6.16 14.87 14.58
CA PRO A 89 -7.26 15.64 13.99
C PRO A 89 -7.41 15.44 12.49
N SER A 90 -6.29 15.28 11.76
CA SER A 90 -6.32 15.04 10.32
C SER A 90 -6.90 13.67 9.99
N SER A 91 -6.56 12.65 10.79
CA SER A 91 -7.12 11.31 10.60
C SER A 91 -8.62 11.29 10.85
N LYS A 92 -9.11 12.11 11.77
CA LYS A 92 -10.54 12.21 12.05
C LYS A 92 -11.28 12.77 10.85
N ILE A 93 -10.74 13.82 10.23
CA ILE A 93 -11.32 14.43 9.03
C ILE A 93 -11.36 13.41 7.88
N ALA A 94 -10.24 12.76 7.63
CA ALA A 94 -10.15 11.76 6.57
C ALA A 94 -11.09 10.58 6.83
N GLY A 95 -11.15 10.11 8.07
CA GLY A 95 -12.03 9.00 8.44
C GLY A 95 -13.50 9.31 8.22
N GLN A 96 -13.92 10.55 8.49
CA GLN A 96 -15.29 10.95 8.22
C GLN A 96 -15.59 10.92 6.72
N ALA A 97 -14.68 11.42 5.90
CA ALA A 97 -14.85 11.40 4.45
C ALA A 97 -14.93 9.96 3.91
N VAL A 98 -14.11 9.07 4.44
CA VAL A 98 -14.13 7.64 4.08
C VAL A 98 -15.50 7.04 4.38
N ARG A 99 -16.07 7.33 5.55
CA ARG A 99 -17.39 6.84 5.91
C ARG A 99 -18.47 7.42 5.01
N GLU A 100 -18.40 8.71 4.70
CA GLU A 100 -19.36 9.36 3.81
C GLU A 100 -19.27 8.81 2.38
N ALA A 101 -18.08 8.37 1.96
CA ALA A 101 -17.89 7.72 0.67
C ALA A 101 -18.40 6.29 0.64
N GLY A 102 -18.87 5.77 1.76
CA GLY A 102 -19.47 4.44 1.81
C GLY A 102 -18.47 3.29 1.90
N TRP A 103 -17.24 3.55 2.39
CA TRP A 103 -16.23 2.50 2.47
C TRP A 103 -16.47 1.50 3.60
N GLY A 104 -17.42 1.77 4.46
CA GLY A 104 -17.70 0.88 5.56
C GLY A 104 -16.67 1.01 6.69
N ASP A 105 -16.71 0.04 7.59
CA ASP A 105 -15.99 0.10 8.85
C ASP A 105 -14.98 -1.05 8.97
N ASN A 106 -14.27 -1.34 7.91
CA ASN A 106 -13.34 -2.46 7.86
C ASN A 106 -11.89 -2.07 8.13
N THR A 107 -11.69 -0.99 8.79
CA THR A 107 -10.36 -0.52 9.16
C THR A 107 -10.12 -0.70 10.64
#